data_a9a5d14b1f00adb280369c380b9da254
#
_entry.id   a9a5d14b1f00adb280369c380b9da254
#
_cell.length_a   1.000
_cell.length_b   1.000
_cell.length_c   1.000
_cell.angle_alpha   90.00
_cell.angle_beta   90.00
_cell.angle_gamma   90.00
#
_symmetry.space_group_name_H-M   'P 1'
#
loop_
_entity.id
_entity.type
_entity.pdbx_description
1 polymer ?
#
loop_
_entity_poly.entity_id
_entity_poly.type
_entity_poly.pdbx_seq_one_letter_code
_entity_poly.pdbx_strand_id
1 'polypeptide(L)'
;MATTFEPAYLNLPAGELKRRVDQAWVRLEDCDLCPRDCHVNRRQTTKGTVCRAGERAVVASFGPHFGEESCLVGRHGSGTIFFSWCNLRCQFCQNYDISQLGEGREAAPEEIAAMMLDLQERGCHNINFVTPSHVVPQILAAVAIAAERGLRIPLVYNTGGYDALISLKLLDSVVDIYMPDVKYADESLARKYSKVRNYTAAHK
;
A
#
# COMPACT_ATOMS: atom_id res chain seq x y z
N MET A 1 -30.12 -15.30 -7.00
CA MET A 1 -28.79 -15.52 -7.59
C MET A 1 -27.81 -14.76 -6.73
N ALA A 2 -26.82 -15.43 -6.15
CA ALA A 2 -25.76 -14.71 -5.45
C ALA A 2 -25.00 -13.87 -6.49
N THR A 3 -24.96 -12.57 -6.32
CA THR A 3 -24.11 -11.70 -7.12
C THR A 3 -22.68 -12.11 -6.83
N THR A 4 -21.97 -12.65 -7.82
CA THR A 4 -20.53 -12.90 -7.70
C THR A 4 -19.85 -11.53 -7.53
N PHE A 5 -19.11 -11.35 -6.44
CA PHE A 5 -18.32 -10.15 -6.23
C PHE A 5 -17.27 -10.02 -7.35
N GLU A 6 -17.18 -8.85 -7.94
CA GLU A 6 -16.17 -8.52 -8.94
C GLU A 6 -15.30 -7.38 -8.40
N PRO A 7 -13.96 -7.57 -8.32
CA PRO A 7 -13.05 -6.53 -7.84
C PRO A 7 -13.11 -5.25 -8.68
N ALA A 8 -13.00 -4.10 -8.00
CA ALA A 8 -13.15 -2.79 -8.63
C ALA A 8 -12.16 -2.54 -9.79
N TYR A 9 -10.91 -3.00 -9.63
CA TYR A 9 -9.86 -2.82 -10.66
C TYR A 9 -10.17 -3.53 -11.99
N LEU A 10 -11.08 -4.51 -12.02
CA LEU A 10 -11.50 -5.20 -13.25
C LEU A 10 -12.57 -4.42 -14.03
N ASN A 11 -13.26 -3.49 -13.37
CA ASN A 11 -14.32 -2.68 -13.95
C ASN A 11 -13.82 -1.32 -14.48
N LEU A 12 -12.52 -1.06 -14.38
CA LEU A 12 -11.93 0.15 -14.94
C LEU A 12 -12.00 0.15 -16.47
N PRO A 13 -12.20 1.33 -17.08
CA PRO A 13 -12.12 1.46 -18.54
C PRO A 13 -10.80 0.94 -19.09
N ALA A 14 -10.81 0.38 -20.30
CA ALA A 14 -9.62 -0.15 -20.94
C ALA A 14 -8.47 0.88 -20.97
N GLY A 15 -7.30 0.49 -20.51
CA GLY A 15 -6.12 1.34 -20.44
C GLY A 15 -6.07 2.31 -19.25
N GLU A 16 -7.14 2.43 -18.46
CA GLU A 16 -7.18 3.37 -17.33
C GLU A 16 -6.18 2.98 -16.23
N LEU A 17 -6.12 1.71 -15.88
CA LEU A 17 -5.16 1.24 -14.87
C LEU A 17 -3.72 1.49 -15.30
N LYS A 18 -3.39 1.24 -16.58
CA LYS A 18 -2.07 1.55 -17.14
C LYS A 18 -1.76 3.04 -17.09
N ARG A 19 -2.72 3.89 -17.46
CA ARG A 19 -2.58 5.35 -17.38
C ARG A 19 -2.26 5.81 -15.95
N ARG A 20 -2.91 5.22 -14.93
CA ARG A 20 -2.65 5.52 -13.53
C ARG A 20 -1.28 5.03 -13.07
N VAL A 21 -0.84 3.88 -13.54
CA VAL A 21 0.54 3.40 -13.33
C VAL A 21 1.52 4.44 -13.84
N ASP A 22 1.41 4.87 -15.09
CA ASP A 22 2.32 5.84 -15.70
C ASP A 22 2.33 7.16 -14.91
N GLN A 23 1.17 7.66 -14.51
CA GLN A 23 1.04 8.85 -13.68
C GLN A 23 1.71 8.70 -12.30
N ALA A 24 1.55 7.55 -11.66
CA ALA A 24 2.13 7.28 -10.36
C ALA A 24 3.67 7.18 -10.44
N TRP A 25 4.21 6.59 -11.51
CA TRP A 25 5.64 6.47 -11.72
C TRP A 25 6.33 7.82 -11.95
N VAL A 26 5.72 8.71 -12.72
CA VAL A 26 6.24 10.08 -12.91
C VAL A 26 6.36 10.82 -11.58
N ARG A 27 5.45 10.58 -10.62
CA ARG A 27 5.51 11.19 -9.29
C ARG A 27 6.66 10.70 -8.41
N LEU A 28 7.33 9.62 -8.76
CA LEU A 28 8.57 9.23 -8.09
C LEU A 28 9.74 10.16 -8.40
N GLU A 29 9.68 10.92 -9.51
CA GLU A 29 10.74 11.85 -9.91
C GLU A 29 10.73 13.13 -9.06
N ASP A 30 9.57 13.53 -8.55
CA ASP A 30 9.35 14.64 -7.62
C ASP A 30 8.27 14.22 -6.62
N CYS A 31 8.68 13.48 -5.57
CA CYS A 31 7.77 12.68 -4.77
C CYS A 31 6.84 13.49 -3.85
N ASP A 32 5.55 13.46 -4.18
CA ASP A 32 4.41 14.01 -3.45
C ASP A 32 3.36 12.95 -3.06
N LEU A 33 3.73 11.66 -3.14
CA LEU A 33 2.83 10.51 -2.96
C LEU A 33 2.30 10.32 -1.54
N CYS A 34 2.85 11.02 -0.55
CA CYS A 34 2.30 11.02 0.82
C CYS A 34 2.45 12.41 1.42
N PRO A 35 1.75 12.73 2.52
CA PRO A 35 1.76 14.08 3.11
C PRO A 35 3.11 14.52 3.70
N ARG A 36 4.17 13.71 3.55
CA ARG A 36 5.56 14.14 3.80
C ARG A 36 6.04 15.13 2.78
N ASP A 37 5.49 15.07 1.56
CA ASP A 37 5.73 16.03 0.48
C ASP A 37 7.22 16.35 0.33
N CYS A 38 8.01 15.30 0.11
CA CYS A 38 9.46 15.40 0.28
C CYS A 38 10.19 15.89 -0.98
N HIS A 39 9.54 15.90 -2.16
CA HIS A 39 10.11 16.37 -3.43
C HIS A 39 11.48 15.75 -3.79
N VAL A 40 11.66 14.48 -3.44
CA VAL A 40 12.87 13.70 -3.75
C VAL A 40 12.62 12.86 -5.00
N ASN A 41 13.61 12.84 -5.92
CA ASN A 41 13.60 11.88 -7.02
C ASN A 41 13.94 10.48 -6.50
N ARG A 42 12.89 9.72 -6.18
CA ARG A 42 13.01 8.38 -5.61
C ARG A 42 13.50 7.32 -6.59
N ARG A 43 13.55 7.63 -7.88
CA ARG A 43 14.17 6.75 -8.90
C ARG A 43 15.69 6.80 -8.86
N GLN A 44 16.26 7.86 -8.27
CA GLN A 44 17.71 8.06 -8.19
C GLN A 44 18.27 7.90 -6.79
N THR A 45 17.51 8.30 -5.76
CA THR A 45 17.98 8.28 -4.38
C THR A 45 16.83 8.20 -3.38
N THR A 46 17.12 7.62 -2.22
CA THR A 46 16.22 7.66 -1.06
C THR A 46 16.68 8.69 -0.01
N LYS A 47 17.80 9.37 -0.26
CA LYS A 47 18.32 10.38 0.66
C LYS A 47 17.35 11.56 0.76
N GLY A 48 16.94 11.91 1.98
CA GLY A 48 15.97 12.97 2.23
C GLY A 48 14.52 12.45 2.42
N THR A 49 14.23 11.21 2.09
CA THR A 49 12.91 10.61 2.35
C THR A 49 12.82 10.04 3.77
N VAL A 50 11.64 10.11 4.39
CA VAL A 50 11.36 9.44 5.67
C VAL A 50 11.13 7.95 5.44
N CYS A 51 10.44 7.60 4.36
CA CYS A 51 10.07 6.23 4.02
C CYS A 51 11.22 5.39 3.45
N ARG A 52 12.36 5.99 3.10
CA ARG A 52 13.54 5.31 2.54
C ARG A 52 13.25 4.34 1.38
N ALA A 53 12.07 4.45 0.78
CA ALA A 53 11.68 3.62 -0.36
C ALA A 53 12.11 4.28 -1.67
N GLY A 54 12.77 3.54 -2.52
CA GLY A 54 13.22 3.93 -3.85
C GLY A 54 12.21 3.60 -4.95
N GLU A 55 12.74 3.27 -6.11
CA GLU A 55 11.96 2.84 -7.27
C GLU A 55 11.32 1.46 -7.02
N ARG A 56 11.99 0.56 -6.31
CA ARG A 56 11.45 -0.73 -5.89
C ARG A 56 10.85 -0.64 -4.50
N ALA A 57 9.78 -1.39 -4.27
CA ALA A 57 9.26 -1.60 -2.93
C ALA A 57 10.16 -2.57 -2.16
N VAL A 58 10.19 -2.46 -0.84
CA VAL A 58 10.79 -3.48 0.02
C VAL A 58 9.66 -4.28 0.66
N VAL A 59 9.66 -5.59 0.49
CA VAL A 59 8.70 -6.52 1.06
C VAL A 59 9.36 -7.30 2.18
N ALA A 60 8.80 -7.24 3.37
CA ALA A 60 9.27 -8.00 4.53
C ALA A 60 8.81 -9.45 4.46
N SER A 61 7.54 -9.65 4.21
CA SER A 61 6.92 -10.97 4.13
C SER A 61 5.59 -10.92 3.38
N PHE A 62 5.12 -12.08 2.93
CA PHE A 62 3.77 -12.27 2.44
C PHE A 62 3.26 -13.66 2.80
N GLY A 63 1.95 -13.79 3.01
CA GLY A 63 1.32 -15.06 3.36
C GLY A 63 -0.14 -14.91 3.78
N PRO A 64 -0.88 -16.03 3.91
CA PRO A 64 -2.17 -16.01 4.59
C PRO A 64 -2.01 -15.54 6.03
N HIS A 65 -2.74 -14.49 6.40
CA HIS A 65 -2.69 -13.91 7.75
C HIS A 65 -4.04 -14.03 8.43
N PHE A 66 -4.04 -14.48 9.69
CA PHE A 66 -5.25 -14.77 10.47
C PHE A 66 -5.45 -13.77 11.62
N GLY A 67 -4.56 -12.81 11.77
CA GLY A 67 -4.63 -11.77 12.79
C GLY A 67 -5.30 -10.46 12.33
N GLU A 68 -5.87 -10.43 11.11
CA GLU A 68 -6.62 -9.30 10.59
C GLU A 68 -8.08 -9.31 11.09
N GLU A 69 -8.88 -8.34 10.69
CA GLU A 69 -10.30 -8.22 10.99
C GLU A 69 -11.06 -9.49 10.52
N SER A 70 -11.95 -10.00 11.35
CA SER A 70 -12.65 -11.27 11.11
C SER A 70 -13.39 -11.32 9.77
N CYS A 71 -13.88 -10.18 9.27
CA CYS A 71 -14.54 -10.07 7.97
C CYS A 71 -13.58 -10.24 6.77
N LEU A 72 -12.27 -10.06 6.97
CA LEU A 72 -11.25 -10.22 5.94
C LEU A 72 -10.61 -11.61 5.94
N VAL A 73 -10.58 -12.26 7.09
CA VAL A 73 -9.82 -13.49 7.31
C VAL A 73 -10.51 -14.74 6.73
N GLY A 74 -11.82 -14.86 6.92
CA GLY A 74 -12.58 -16.04 6.48
C GLY A 74 -11.93 -17.37 6.90
N ARG A 75 -11.93 -18.36 5.98
CA ARG A 75 -11.36 -19.69 6.26
C ARG A 75 -9.90 -19.85 5.88
N HIS A 76 -9.43 -19.07 4.89
CA HIS A 76 -8.11 -19.23 4.29
C HIS A 76 -7.17 -18.05 4.58
N GLY A 77 -7.61 -17.13 5.41
CA GLY A 77 -6.85 -15.95 5.80
C GLY A 77 -6.95 -14.79 4.80
N SER A 78 -6.53 -13.63 5.26
CA SER A 78 -6.25 -12.47 4.43
C SER A 78 -4.89 -12.64 3.76
N GLY A 79 -4.80 -12.49 2.45
CA GLY A 79 -3.55 -12.60 1.70
C GLY A 79 -2.70 -11.35 1.89
N THR A 80 -1.93 -11.32 2.97
CA THR A 80 -1.25 -10.10 3.43
C THR A 80 0.14 -9.98 2.86
N ILE A 81 0.48 -8.79 2.33
CA ILE A 81 1.81 -8.39 1.88
C ILE A 81 2.28 -7.25 2.79
N PHE A 82 3.30 -7.50 3.60
CA PHE A 82 3.89 -6.51 4.49
C PHE A 82 5.00 -5.73 3.78
N PHE A 83 4.78 -4.44 3.55
CA PHE A 83 5.81 -3.55 3.04
C PHE A 83 6.70 -3.04 4.16
N SER A 84 8.00 -3.04 3.89
CA SER A 84 8.98 -2.46 4.79
C SER A 84 9.07 -0.95 4.62
N TRP A 85 9.64 -0.31 5.64
CA TRP A 85 9.63 1.13 5.83
C TRP A 85 8.22 1.67 6.08
N CYS A 86 8.11 2.97 6.33
CA CYS A 86 6.84 3.65 6.55
C CYS A 86 7.03 5.16 6.40
N ASN A 87 5.98 5.85 5.99
CA ASN A 87 5.94 7.31 6.02
C ASN A 87 5.69 7.89 7.42
N LEU A 88 5.39 7.03 8.41
CA LEU A 88 5.31 7.35 9.84
C LEU A 88 6.54 6.83 10.60
N ARG A 89 6.78 7.39 11.80
CA ARG A 89 7.85 6.97 12.72
C ARG A 89 7.28 6.74 14.11
N CYS A 90 6.26 5.85 14.19
CA CYS A 90 5.54 5.57 15.42
C CYS A 90 6.44 4.90 16.46
N GLN A 91 6.55 5.48 17.67
CA GLN A 91 7.33 4.91 18.77
C GLN A 91 6.72 3.62 19.32
N PHE A 92 5.42 3.43 19.13
CA PHE A 92 4.66 2.24 19.56
C PHE A 92 4.38 1.26 18.43
N CYS A 93 5.18 1.30 17.35
CA CYS A 93 4.95 0.43 16.19
C CYS A 93 5.16 -1.04 16.57
N GLN A 94 4.13 -1.87 16.38
CA GLN A 94 4.19 -3.31 16.60
C GLN A 94 5.15 -3.98 15.60
N ASN A 95 5.25 -3.41 14.39
CA ASN A 95 6.07 -3.90 13.31
C ASN A 95 7.37 -3.06 13.18
N TYR A 96 8.05 -2.78 14.31
CA TYR A 96 9.20 -1.88 14.34
C TYR A 96 10.31 -2.30 13.38
N ASP A 97 10.66 -3.58 13.37
CA ASP A 97 11.78 -4.12 12.60
C ASP A 97 11.58 -3.90 11.10
N ILE A 98 10.39 -4.14 10.59
CA ILE A 98 10.08 -3.89 9.18
C ILE A 98 9.84 -2.42 8.88
N SER A 99 9.14 -1.68 9.74
CA SER A 99 8.74 -0.30 9.47
C SER A 99 9.84 0.73 9.73
N GLN A 100 10.78 0.47 10.64
CA GLN A 100 11.81 1.41 11.07
C GLN A 100 13.23 0.93 10.70
N LEU A 101 13.50 -0.39 10.77
CA LEU A 101 14.79 -0.98 10.42
C LEU A 101 14.82 -1.42 8.94
N GLY A 102 13.65 -1.61 8.32
CA GLY A 102 13.53 -1.91 6.89
C GLY A 102 13.90 -3.35 6.55
N GLU A 103 13.70 -4.27 7.48
CA GLU A 103 13.90 -5.70 7.22
C GLU A 103 13.04 -6.16 6.04
N GLY A 104 13.63 -6.88 5.12
CA GLY A 104 12.98 -7.35 3.91
C GLY A 104 13.89 -7.32 2.71
N ARG A 105 13.32 -7.56 1.54
CA ARG A 105 14.03 -7.50 0.26
C ARG A 105 13.32 -6.59 -0.74
N GLU A 106 14.08 -5.96 -1.60
CA GLU A 106 13.50 -5.25 -2.74
C GLU A 106 12.72 -6.21 -3.63
N ALA A 107 11.57 -5.74 -4.09
CA ALA A 107 10.71 -6.45 -5.00
C ALA A 107 10.28 -5.54 -6.16
N ALA A 108 10.42 -6.05 -7.37
CA ALA A 108 9.87 -5.41 -8.56
C ALA A 108 8.34 -5.61 -8.61
N PRO A 109 7.61 -4.80 -9.38
CA PRO A 109 6.15 -4.98 -9.54
C PRO A 109 5.75 -6.39 -10.00
N GLU A 110 6.55 -7.02 -10.84
CA GLU A 110 6.33 -8.39 -11.32
C GLU A 110 6.41 -9.42 -10.20
N GLU A 111 7.32 -9.22 -9.23
CA GLU A 111 7.47 -10.09 -8.07
C GLU A 111 6.30 -9.90 -7.10
N ILE A 112 5.85 -8.65 -6.89
CA ILE A 112 4.67 -8.38 -6.07
C ILE A 112 3.42 -8.97 -6.72
N ALA A 113 3.27 -8.87 -8.03
CA ALA A 113 2.17 -9.50 -8.78
C ALA A 113 2.18 -11.04 -8.63
N ALA A 114 3.37 -11.65 -8.66
CA ALA A 114 3.50 -13.08 -8.41
C ALA A 114 3.09 -13.48 -6.98
N MET A 115 3.45 -12.67 -5.97
CA MET A 115 2.98 -12.88 -4.59
C MET A 115 1.45 -12.80 -4.49
N MET A 116 0.82 -11.83 -5.17
CA MET A 116 -0.64 -11.69 -5.19
C MET A 116 -1.33 -12.92 -5.78
N LEU A 117 -0.80 -13.43 -6.89
CA LEU A 117 -1.33 -14.63 -7.55
C LEU A 117 -1.14 -15.89 -6.70
N ASP A 118 0.03 -16.06 -6.06
CA ASP A 118 0.28 -17.16 -5.12
C ASP A 118 -0.69 -17.13 -3.93
N LEU A 119 -0.96 -15.95 -3.37
CA LEU A 119 -1.94 -15.80 -2.29
C LEU A 119 -3.36 -16.17 -2.75
N GLN A 120 -3.75 -15.79 -3.95
CA GLN A 120 -5.02 -16.21 -4.54
C GLN A 120 -5.07 -17.73 -4.74
N GLU A 121 -4.01 -18.36 -5.25
CA GLU A 121 -3.92 -19.81 -5.44
C GLU A 121 -4.02 -20.57 -4.11
N ARG A 122 -3.49 -20.01 -3.02
CA ARG A 122 -3.64 -20.54 -1.66
C ARG A 122 -5.05 -20.35 -1.09
N GLY A 123 -5.95 -19.71 -1.83
CA GLY A 123 -7.35 -19.51 -1.47
C GLY A 123 -7.61 -18.35 -0.53
N CYS A 124 -6.66 -17.41 -0.37
CA CYS A 124 -6.88 -16.19 0.40
C CYS A 124 -8.07 -15.40 -0.17
N HIS A 125 -8.82 -14.75 0.72
CA HIS A 125 -10.06 -14.07 0.34
C HIS A 125 -9.87 -12.67 -0.23
N ASN A 126 -8.69 -12.10 -0.06
CA ASN A 126 -8.31 -10.77 -0.54
C ASN A 126 -6.79 -10.66 -0.62
N ILE A 127 -6.30 -9.58 -1.25
CA ILE A 127 -4.91 -9.12 -1.10
C ILE A 127 -4.91 -7.91 -0.17
N ASN A 128 -4.24 -8.02 0.95
CA ASN A 128 -4.13 -6.96 1.95
C ASN A 128 -2.73 -6.33 1.92
N PHE A 129 -2.65 -5.11 1.45
CA PHE A 129 -1.42 -4.32 1.42
C PHE A 129 -1.23 -3.60 2.76
N VAL A 130 -0.29 -4.04 3.57
CA VAL A 130 0.01 -3.44 4.88
C VAL A 130 1.12 -2.41 4.76
N THR A 131 0.85 -1.20 5.28
CA THR A 131 1.73 -0.03 5.20
C THR A 131 2.00 0.42 3.75
N PRO A 132 0.98 0.61 2.90
CA PRO A 132 1.14 0.80 1.46
C PRO A 132 1.40 2.24 1.03
N SER A 133 1.19 3.24 1.88
CA SER A 133 1.11 4.68 1.55
C SER A 133 2.31 5.22 0.77
N HIS A 134 3.49 4.62 0.94
CA HIS A 134 4.73 5.07 0.32
C HIS A 134 5.13 4.26 -0.92
N VAL A 135 4.36 3.22 -1.27
CA VAL A 135 4.65 2.30 -2.39
C VAL A 135 3.47 2.17 -3.37
N VAL A 136 2.61 3.19 -3.42
CA VAL A 136 1.44 3.23 -4.32
C VAL A 136 1.80 3.00 -5.80
N PRO A 137 2.87 3.58 -6.38
CA PRO A 137 3.24 3.31 -7.77
C PRO A 137 3.56 1.84 -8.02
N GLN A 138 4.29 1.21 -7.10
CA GLN A 138 4.68 -0.19 -7.21
C GLN A 138 3.46 -1.12 -7.07
N ILE A 139 2.54 -0.79 -6.16
CA ILE A 139 1.27 -1.52 -6.00
C ILE A 139 0.43 -1.42 -7.27
N LEU A 140 0.23 -0.23 -7.82
CA LEU A 140 -0.56 -0.04 -9.05
C LEU A 140 0.01 -0.84 -10.21
N ALA A 141 1.34 -0.81 -10.39
CA ALA A 141 2.00 -1.60 -11.43
C ALA A 141 1.82 -3.11 -11.20
N ALA A 142 1.97 -3.58 -9.95
CA ALA A 142 1.75 -4.98 -9.60
C ALA A 142 0.30 -5.42 -9.83
N VAL A 143 -0.69 -4.57 -9.47
CA VAL A 143 -2.11 -4.83 -9.71
C VAL A 143 -2.40 -4.95 -11.21
N ALA A 144 -1.85 -4.06 -12.05
CA ALA A 144 -2.02 -4.13 -13.48
C ALA A 144 -1.52 -5.46 -14.06
N ILE A 145 -0.31 -5.87 -13.66
CA ILE A 145 0.29 -7.14 -14.10
C ILE A 145 -0.53 -8.34 -13.57
N ALA A 146 -0.93 -8.32 -12.31
CA ALA A 146 -1.67 -9.42 -11.69
C ALA A 146 -3.07 -9.57 -12.31
N ALA A 147 -3.76 -8.47 -12.59
CA ALA A 147 -5.08 -8.46 -13.23
C ALA A 147 -5.04 -9.12 -14.62
N GLU A 148 -4.03 -8.80 -15.44
CA GLU A 148 -3.79 -9.42 -16.75
C GLU A 148 -3.50 -10.92 -16.64
N ARG A 149 -2.87 -11.34 -15.53
CA ARG A 149 -2.53 -12.75 -15.25
C ARG A 149 -3.61 -13.52 -14.49
N GLY A 150 -4.77 -12.92 -14.27
CA GLY A 150 -5.93 -13.63 -13.70
C GLY A 150 -6.18 -13.42 -12.21
N LEU A 151 -5.69 -12.35 -11.62
CA LEU A 151 -6.12 -11.96 -10.26
C LEU A 151 -7.61 -11.59 -10.26
N ARG A 152 -8.39 -12.14 -9.30
CA ARG A 152 -9.85 -11.99 -9.24
C ARG A 152 -10.39 -11.79 -7.82
N ILE A 153 -9.53 -11.55 -6.83
CA ILE A 153 -9.91 -11.32 -5.43
C ILE A 153 -9.77 -9.83 -5.07
N PRO A 154 -10.55 -9.34 -4.08
CA PRO A 154 -10.54 -7.94 -3.70
C PRO A 154 -9.21 -7.47 -3.12
N LEU A 155 -8.97 -6.16 -3.24
CA LEU A 155 -7.79 -5.48 -2.71
C LEU A 155 -8.15 -4.69 -1.46
N VAL A 156 -7.33 -4.83 -0.42
CA VAL A 156 -7.43 -4.10 0.85
C VAL A 156 -6.22 -3.19 1.00
N TYR A 157 -6.46 -1.93 1.33
CA TYR A 157 -5.44 -0.91 1.57
C TYR A 157 -5.39 -0.60 3.07
N ASN A 158 -4.49 -1.28 3.79
CA ASN A 158 -4.33 -1.19 5.24
C ASN A 158 -3.26 -0.14 5.57
N THR A 159 -3.73 1.08 5.85
CA THR A 159 -2.90 2.28 5.97
C THR A 159 -2.89 2.86 7.38
N GLY A 160 -1.83 3.58 7.72
CA GLY A 160 -1.74 4.37 8.95
C GLY A 160 -2.53 5.69 8.92
N GLY A 161 -3.41 5.90 7.90
CA GLY A 161 -4.23 7.10 7.77
C GLY A 161 -3.44 8.37 7.43
N TYR A 162 -2.22 8.24 6.89
CA TYR A 162 -1.38 9.38 6.51
C TYR A 162 -1.08 9.31 5.00
N ASP A 163 -2.14 9.52 4.21
CA ASP A 163 -2.16 9.38 2.77
C ASP A 163 -2.40 10.71 2.07
N ALA A 164 -1.76 10.93 0.93
CA ALA A 164 -2.02 12.10 0.10
C ALA A 164 -3.24 11.87 -0.79
N LEU A 165 -4.06 12.90 -0.97
CA LEU A 165 -5.24 12.85 -1.84
C LEU A 165 -4.91 12.40 -3.26
N ILE A 166 -3.72 12.75 -3.76
CA ILE A 166 -3.30 12.33 -5.09
C ILE A 166 -3.12 10.81 -5.19
N SER A 167 -2.56 10.18 -4.15
CA SER A 167 -2.42 8.72 -4.09
C SER A 167 -3.78 8.03 -3.96
N LEU A 168 -4.68 8.57 -3.13
CA LEU A 168 -6.05 8.04 -3.01
C LEU A 168 -6.82 8.16 -4.33
N LYS A 169 -6.67 9.27 -5.08
CA LYS A 169 -7.28 9.42 -6.41
C LYS A 169 -6.72 8.41 -7.43
N LEU A 170 -5.44 8.06 -7.35
CA LEU A 170 -4.85 7.03 -8.20
C LEU A 170 -5.36 5.63 -7.87
N LEU A 171 -5.73 5.40 -6.60
CA LEU A 171 -6.27 4.13 -6.08
C LEU A 171 -7.80 4.03 -6.18
N ASP A 172 -8.51 5.12 -6.49
CA ASP A 172 -9.96 5.13 -6.60
C ASP A 172 -10.44 4.11 -7.64
N SER A 173 -11.44 3.30 -7.27
CA SER A 173 -11.93 2.18 -8.10
C SER A 173 -10.84 1.15 -8.50
N VAL A 174 -9.69 1.14 -7.81
CA VAL A 174 -8.68 0.07 -7.87
C VAL A 174 -8.75 -0.77 -6.60
N VAL A 175 -8.83 -0.10 -5.45
CA VAL A 175 -8.94 -0.72 -4.14
C VAL A 175 -10.42 -0.89 -3.77
N ASP A 176 -10.77 -2.06 -3.24
CA ASP A 176 -12.13 -2.38 -2.83
C ASP A 176 -12.42 -1.97 -1.39
N ILE A 177 -11.43 -2.11 -0.50
CA ILE A 177 -11.58 -1.90 0.94
C ILE A 177 -10.44 -1.02 1.45
N TYR A 178 -10.78 0.10 2.07
CA TYR A 178 -9.83 0.95 2.78
C TYR A 178 -9.92 0.69 4.29
N MET A 179 -8.78 0.41 4.92
CA MET A 179 -8.63 0.25 6.37
C MET A 179 -7.69 1.32 6.92
N PRO A 180 -8.17 2.55 7.15
CA PRO A 180 -7.35 3.60 7.73
C PRO A 180 -7.29 3.45 9.25
N ASP A 181 -6.08 3.38 9.78
CA ASP A 181 -5.80 3.35 11.21
C ASP A 181 -5.63 4.79 11.73
N VAL A 182 -6.71 5.35 12.28
CA VAL A 182 -6.72 6.72 12.83
C VAL A 182 -5.96 6.78 14.14
N LYS A 183 -4.70 7.23 14.08
CA LYS A 183 -3.78 7.19 15.23
C LYS A 183 -3.89 8.40 16.16
N TYR A 184 -4.25 9.56 15.65
CA TYR A 184 -4.22 10.83 16.40
C TYR A 184 -5.37 11.75 16.03
N ALA A 185 -6.01 12.33 17.08
CA ALA A 185 -6.88 13.50 16.96
C ALA A 185 -6.13 14.82 17.27
N ASP A 186 -4.90 14.73 17.77
CA ASP A 186 -4.07 15.87 18.22
C ASP A 186 -2.74 15.89 17.49
N GLU A 187 -2.43 17.03 16.88
CA GLU A 187 -1.23 17.24 16.08
C GLU A 187 0.06 17.22 16.92
N SER A 188 0.00 17.65 18.18
CA SER A 188 1.14 17.65 19.09
C SER A 188 1.56 16.21 19.44
N LEU A 189 0.57 15.34 19.64
CA LEU A 189 0.77 13.92 19.89
C LEU A 189 1.31 13.20 18.64
N ALA A 190 0.78 13.51 17.47
CA ALA A 190 1.27 12.98 16.20
C ALA A 190 2.75 13.35 15.97
N ARG A 191 3.11 14.61 16.25
CA ARG A 191 4.50 15.07 16.20
C ARG A 191 5.39 14.36 17.21
N LYS A 192 4.91 14.23 18.44
CA LYS A 192 5.66 13.58 19.53
C LYS A 192 5.94 12.12 19.24
N TYR A 193 4.89 11.34 18.88
CA TYR A 193 4.95 9.88 18.85
C TYR A 193 5.18 9.27 17.46
N SER A 194 4.86 9.99 16.37
CA SER A 194 5.06 9.50 14.99
C SER A 194 5.91 10.41 14.11
N LYS A 195 6.44 11.51 14.68
CA LYS A 195 7.32 12.46 13.98
C LYS A 195 6.69 13.04 12.70
N VAL A 196 5.40 13.31 12.74
CA VAL A 196 4.64 13.97 11.65
C VAL A 196 4.17 15.37 12.08
N ARG A 197 3.93 16.27 11.14
CA ARG A 197 3.58 17.67 11.41
C ARG A 197 2.16 18.05 11.02
N ASN A 198 1.48 17.26 10.23
CA ASN A 198 0.18 17.60 9.62
C ASN A 198 -0.72 16.36 9.54
N TYR A 199 -0.67 15.49 10.55
CA TYR A 199 -1.42 14.24 10.56
C TYR A 199 -2.92 14.48 10.50
N THR A 200 -3.42 15.37 11.39
CA THR A 200 -4.86 15.65 11.50
C THR A 200 -5.41 16.35 10.25
N ALA A 201 -4.61 17.17 9.58
CA ALA A 201 -4.98 17.81 8.33
C ALA A 201 -5.00 16.82 7.15
N ALA A 202 -4.05 15.89 7.12
CA ALA A 202 -3.95 14.88 6.06
C ALA A 202 -5.01 13.77 6.18
N HIS A 203 -5.59 13.60 7.37
CA HIS A 203 -6.59 12.57 7.64
C HIS A 203 -8.04 13.04 7.39
N LYS A 204 -8.28 14.33 7.24
CA LYS A 204 -9.60 14.92 6.94
C LYS A 204 -9.91 14.86 5.46
#